data_cfcef90b3bdcfb7bed14011058eec532
#
_entry.id   cfcef90b3bdcfb7bed14011058eec532
#
_cell.length_a   1.000
_cell.length_b   1.000
_cell.length_c   1.000
_cell.angle_alpha   90.00
_cell.angle_beta   90.00
_cell.angle_gamma   90.00
#
_symmetry.space_group_name_H-M   'P 1'
#
loop_
_entity.id
_entity.type
_entity.pdbx_description
1 polymer ?
#
loop_
_entity_poly.entity_id
_entity_poly.type
_entity_poly.pdbx_seq_one_letter_code
_entity_poly.pdbx_strand_id
1 'polypeptide(L)'
;MLVKPVSELTEKRPLVAWVYLCTMALVWGSSFILIKRSLVAFTPQQVAAGRIFLAFLFFVPFQAYQIRQPDVRTSVRRQGPYLLAVGLTGFLLPAYLFAIAGAHINSSLSGALNSLSPLFTLLIGALFFGNRVPTRQTVGILLGLAGSILLVFFSATGEFSVNAYALLVVGATVCYGINTNLIGRYIRHMPALVSTAWIFFFIGLIALGALLFTDVWARAVRPENNLALLALATLGVLGSGLMSILFNRVVQLASPLFAASVTYLIPIVALLWGILDGEQIYAVQYAGMAVCLLGIYLTNKS
;
A
#
# COMPACT_ATOMS: atom_id res chain seq x y z
N MET A 1 -12.43 25.79 -17.74
CA MET A 1 -10.99 25.62 -17.59
C MET A 1 -10.59 24.42 -18.44
N LEU A 2 -9.99 24.66 -19.61
CA LEU A 2 -9.71 23.64 -20.65
C LEU A 2 -8.68 22.62 -20.14
N VAL A 3 -9.05 21.36 -20.18
CA VAL A 3 -8.12 20.24 -19.92
C VAL A 3 -7.11 20.24 -21.04
N LYS A 4 -5.84 20.51 -20.72
CA LYS A 4 -4.73 20.42 -21.71
C LYS A 4 -4.66 19.00 -22.26
N PRO A 5 -4.46 18.82 -23.57
CA PRO A 5 -4.35 17.51 -24.20
C PRO A 5 -3.12 16.74 -23.70
N VAL A 6 -3.27 15.43 -23.60
CA VAL A 6 -2.27 14.48 -23.04
C VAL A 6 -0.91 14.52 -23.78
N SER A 7 -0.86 15.11 -24.98
CA SER A 7 0.35 15.23 -25.81
C SER A 7 1.40 16.25 -25.32
N GLU A 8 1.05 17.14 -24.37
CA GLU A 8 1.99 18.13 -23.82
C GLU A 8 2.74 17.66 -22.57
N LEU A 9 2.59 16.41 -22.13
CA LEU A 9 3.17 15.87 -20.88
C LEU A 9 4.57 15.25 -21.07
N THR A 10 5.31 15.65 -22.11
CA THR A 10 6.76 15.36 -22.25
C THR A 10 7.65 16.35 -21.52
N GLU A 11 7.09 17.22 -20.69
CA GLU A 11 7.89 18.04 -19.76
C GLU A 11 8.67 17.14 -18.80
N LYS A 12 9.99 17.38 -18.69
CA LYS A 12 10.89 16.70 -17.73
C LYS A 12 10.23 16.63 -16.36
N ARG A 13 9.88 15.43 -15.93
CA ARG A 13 9.28 15.20 -14.61
C ARG A 13 10.15 15.86 -13.56
N PRO A 14 9.61 16.71 -12.68
CA PRO A 14 10.43 17.47 -11.76
C PRO A 14 11.24 16.52 -10.87
N LEU A 15 12.52 16.84 -10.63
CA LEU A 15 13.42 16.05 -9.78
C LEU A 15 12.78 15.69 -8.44
N VAL A 16 11.99 16.62 -7.89
CA VAL A 16 11.22 16.42 -6.64
C VAL A 16 10.29 15.21 -6.71
N ALA A 17 9.64 14.91 -7.86
CA ALA A 17 8.77 13.75 -7.99
C ALA A 17 9.56 12.43 -7.90
N TRP A 18 10.80 12.41 -8.44
CA TRP A 18 11.70 11.26 -8.30
C TRP A 18 12.18 11.07 -6.87
N VAL A 19 12.55 12.16 -6.18
CA VAL A 19 12.94 12.11 -4.77
C VAL A 19 11.81 11.55 -3.92
N TYR A 20 10.59 12.04 -4.11
CA TYR A 20 9.42 11.52 -3.39
C TYR A 20 9.17 10.04 -3.70
N LEU A 21 9.30 9.63 -4.96
CA LEU A 21 9.12 8.24 -5.37
C LEU A 21 10.14 7.32 -4.71
N CYS A 22 11.42 7.68 -4.73
CA CYS A 22 12.49 6.91 -4.06
C CYS A 22 12.26 6.85 -2.54
N THR A 23 11.88 7.97 -1.91
CA THR A 23 11.55 8.01 -0.47
C THR A 23 10.39 7.08 -0.14
N MET A 24 9.32 7.09 -0.93
CA MET A 24 8.19 6.18 -0.76
C MET A 24 8.61 4.72 -0.94
N ALA A 25 9.46 4.42 -1.93
CA ALA A 25 9.95 3.07 -2.17
C ALA A 25 10.73 2.52 -0.96
N LEU A 26 11.61 3.35 -0.38
CA LEU A 26 12.38 3.00 0.82
C LEU A 26 11.45 2.75 2.00
N VAL A 27 10.52 3.66 2.29
CA VAL A 27 9.65 3.55 3.47
C VAL A 27 8.64 2.42 3.30
N TRP A 28 7.98 2.31 2.14
CA TRP A 28 7.01 1.23 1.91
C TRP A 28 7.66 -0.13 1.75
N GLY A 29 8.84 -0.21 1.12
CA GLY A 29 9.60 -1.46 1.05
C GLY A 29 10.08 -1.93 2.43
N SER A 30 10.38 -0.99 3.34
CA SER A 30 10.70 -1.29 4.73
C SER A 30 9.47 -1.67 5.57
N SER A 31 8.24 -1.43 5.10
CA SER A 31 7.03 -1.74 5.86
C SER A 31 6.89 -3.23 6.17
N PHE A 32 7.39 -4.11 5.30
CA PHE A 32 7.28 -5.57 5.51
C PHE A 32 8.14 -6.04 6.68
N ILE A 33 9.38 -5.56 6.78
CA ILE A 33 10.24 -5.87 7.94
C ILE A 33 9.73 -5.20 9.21
N LEU A 34 9.17 -3.98 9.12
CA LEU A 34 8.57 -3.31 10.26
C LEU A 34 7.32 -4.05 10.79
N ILE A 35 6.50 -4.63 9.91
CA ILE A 35 5.42 -5.53 10.31
C ILE A 35 6.00 -6.72 11.10
N LYS A 36 7.01 -7.41 10.55
CA LYS A 36 7.66 -8.56 11.19
C LYS A 36 8.21 -8.19 12.58
N ARG A 37 8.89 -7.04 12.69
CA ARG A 37 9.42 -6.54 13.98
C ARG A 37 8.32 -6.15 14.97
N SER A 38 7.19 -5.62 14.51
CA SER A 38 6.05 -5.30 15.37
C SER A 38 5.36 -6.57 15.91
N LEU A 39 5.32 -7.64 15.11
CA LEU A 39 4.71 -8.93 15.47
C LEU A 39 5.45 -9.67 16.58
N VAL A 40 6.66 -9.25 16.94
CA VAL A 40 7.39 -9.82 18.10
C VAL A 40 6.64 -9.57 19.42
N ALA A 41 5.94 -8.43 19.55
CA ALA A 41 5.24 -8.04 20.77
C ALA A 41 3.72 -7.91 20.59
N PHE A 42 3.25 -7.62 19.39
CA PHE A 42 1.85 -7.35 19.11
C PHE A 42 1.24 -8.43 18.21
N THR A 43 -0.04 -8.72 18.42
CA THR A 43 -0.77 -9.63 17.52
C THR A 43 -0.96 -9.01 16.13
N PRO A 44 -1.21 -9.82 15.07
CA PRO A 44 -1.49 -9.28 13.73
C PRO A 44 -2.61 -8.22 13.72
N GLN A 45 -3.67 -8.44 14.50
CA GLN A 45 -4.78 -7.49 14.63
C GLN A 45 -4.34 -6.19 15.29
N GLN A 46 -3.50 -6.26 16.32
CA GLN A 46 -2.94 -5.09 17.00
C GLN A 46 -1.99 -4.31 16.09
N VAL A 47 -1.17 -5.00 15.29
CA VAL A 47 -0.28 -4.35 14.31
C VAL A 47 -1.11 -3.65 13.23
N ALA A 48 -2.13 -4.31 12.68
CA ALA A 48 -3.00 -3.73 11.66
C ALA A 48 -3.78 -2.52 12.17
N ALA A 49 -4.49 -2.66 13.29
CA ALA A 49 -5.26 -1.56 13.86
C ALA A 49 -4.35 -0.45 14.40
N GLY A 50 -3.23 -0.82 15.07
CA GLY A 50 -2.28 0.12 15.66
C GLY A 50 -1.64 1.05 14.63
N ARG A 51 -1.21 0.52 13.45
CA ARG A 51 -0.67 1.37 12.39
C ARG A 51 -1.67 2.39 11.85
N ILE A 52 -2.95 2.00 11.72
CA ILE A 52 -4.01 2.89 11.26
C ILE A 52 -4.35 3.94 12.30
N PHE A 53 -4.43 3.53 13.57
CA PHE A 53 -4.68 4.43 14.68
C PHE A 53 -3.56 5.47 14.86
N LEU A 54 -2.30 5.06 14.77
CA LEU A 54 -1.16 5.99 14.85
C LEU A 54 -1.12 6.97 13.67
N ALA A 55 -1.48 6.53 12.47
CA ALA A 55 -1.67 7.42 11.34
C ALA A 55 -2.84 8.39 11.56
N PHE A 56 -3.95 7.93 12.12
CA PHE A 56 -5.07 8.82 12.51
C PHE A 56 -4.60 9.88 13.51
N LEU A 57 -3.90 9.51 14.59
CA LEU A 57 -3.36 10.45 15.56
C LEU A 57 -2.44 11.50 14.92
N PHE A 58 -1.62 11.09 13.95
CA PHE A 58 -0.78 12.01 13.18
C PHE A 58 -1.60 13.06 12.44
N PHE A 59 -2.80 12.72 11.96
CA PHE A 59 -3.67 13.65 11.24
C PHE A 59 -4.61 14.47 12.13
N VAL A 60 -4.78 14.17 13.42
CA VAL A 60 -5.68 14.90 14.33
C VAL A 60 -5.49 16.43 14.29
N PRO A 61 -4.25 16.98 14.35
CA PRO A 61 -4.05 18.43 14.29
C PRO A 61 -4.59 19.05 12.98
N PHE A 62 -4.37 18.35 11.85
CA PHE A 62 -4.84 18.79 10.54
C PHE A 62 -6.37 18.74 10.45
N GLN A 63 -6.98 17.67 10.97
CA GLN A 63 -8.44 17.50 11.00
C GLN A 63 -9.09 18.58 11.86
N ALA A 64 -8.55 18.88 13.03
CA ALA A 64 -9.03 19.93 13.94
C ALA A 64 -8.97 21.33 13.31
N TYR A 65 -7.97 21.60 12.48
CA TYR A 65 -7.88 22.82 11.69
C TYR A 65 -8.89 22.83 10.53
N GLN A 66 -8.94 21.75 9.76
CA GLN A 66 -9.75 21.65 8.54
C GLN A 66 -11.26 21.67 8.79
N ILE A 67 -11.73 21.08 9.92
CA ILE A 67 -13.17 21.04 10.24
C ILE A 67 -13.78 22.43 10.46
N ARG A 68 -12.93 23.41 10.77
CA ARG A 68 -13.34 24.82 10.94
C ARG A 68 -13.63 25.52 9.59
N GLN A 69 -13.21 24.89 8.47
CA GLN A 69 -13.41 25.43 7.12
C GLN A 69 -14.74 24.90 6.54
N PRO A 70 -15.74 25.76 6.28
CA PRO A 70 -17.08 25.35 5.83
C PRO A 70 -17.04 24.52 4.54
N ASP A 71 -16.18 24.90 3.58
CA ASP A 71 -16.04 24.21 2.29
C ASP A 71 -15.50 22.80 2.45
N VAL A 72 -14.51 22.61 3.35
CA VAL A 72 -13.97 21.29 3.68
C VAL A 72 -15.03 20.43 4.33
N ARG A 73 -15.74 20.96 5.32
CA ARG A 73 -16.83 20.25 6.02
C ARG A 73 -17.91 19.77 5.05
N THR A 74 -18.33 20.62 4.14
CA THR A 74 -19.34 20.30 3.11
C THR A 74 -18.81 19.23 2.16
N SER A 75 -17.56 19.37 1.69
CA SER A 75 -16.92 18.41 0.80
C SER A 75 -16.77 17.04 1.46
N VAL A 76 -16.28 16.99 2.71
CA VAL A 76 -16.12 15.74 3.48
C VAL A 76 -17.45 15.06 3.73
N ARG A 77 -18.50 15.81 4.09
CA ARG A 77 -19.86 15.25 4.30
C ARG A 77 -20.40 14.62 3.02
N ARG A 78 -20.20 15.27 1.88
CA ARG A 78 -20.65 14.77 0.55
C ARG A 78 -19.85 13.56 0.11
N GLN A 79 -18.53 13.53 0.34
CA GLN A 79 -17.62 12.49 -0.12
C GLN A 79 -17.35 11.40 0.93
N GLY A 80 -17.94 11.50 2.11
CA GLY A 80 -17.71 10.59 3.24
C GLY A 80 -17.76 9.11 2.91
N PRO A 81 -18.81 8.61 2.21
CA PRO A 81 -18.89 7.21 1.81
C PRO A 81 -17.73 6.77 0.93
N TYR A 82 -17.26 7.62 0.01
CA TYR A 82 -16.11 7.32 -0.85
C TYR A 82 -14.79 7.38 -0.09
N LEU A 83 -14.64 8.35 0.83
CA LEU A 83 -13.46 8.43 1.71
C LEU A 83 -13.35 7.19 2.60
N LEU A 84 -14.48 6.71 3.15
CA LEU A 84 -14.51 5.47 3.92
C LEU A 84 -14.16 4.25 3.03
N ALA A 85 -14.76 4.12 1.85
CA ALA A 85 -14.49 3.02 0.93
C ALA A 85 -13.00 2.98 0.51
N VAL A 86 -12.41 4.15 0.21
CA VAL A 86 -10.99 4.29 -0.07
C VAL A 86 -10.15 3.94 1.16
N GLY A 87 -10.56 4.33 2.36
CA GLY A 87 -9.90 3.97 3.61
C GLY A 87 -9.90 2.47 3.87
N LEU A 88 -11.06 1.83 3.69
CA LEU A 88 -11.21 0.39 3.85
C LEU A 88 -10.34 -0.38 2.86
N THR A 89 -10.43 -0.06 1.56
CA THR A 89 -9.75 -0.81 0.50
C THR A 89 -8.26 -0.45 0.35
N GLY A 90 -7.87 0.78 0.68
CA GLY A 90 -6.48 1.23 0.53
C GLY A 90 -5.61 1.04 1.77
N PHE A 91 -6.22 0.94 2.95
CA PHE A 91 -5.46 0.95 4.18
C PHE A 91 -5.91 -0.11 5.18
N LEU A 92 -7.17 -0.10 5.63
CA LEU A 92 -7.61 -0.94 6.74
C LEU A 92 -7.55 -2.43 6.39
N LEU A 93 -8.26 -2.85 5.34
CA LEU A 93 -8.25 -4.26 4.91
C LEU A 93 -6.86 -4.76 4.53
N PRO A 94 -6.08 -4.05 3.69
CA PRO A 94 -4.71 -4.44 3.40
C PRO A 94 -3.83 -4.53 4.65
N ALA A 95 -3.98 -3.62 5.63
CA ALA A 95 -3.19 -3.68 6.85
C ALA A 95 -3.41 -4.99 7.62
N TYR A 96 -4.66 -5.46 7.72
CA TYR A 96 -4.97 -6.75 8.34
C TYR A 96 -4.41 -7.92 7.53
N LEU A 97 -4.61 -7.91 6.22
CA LEU A 97 -4.14 -8.97 5.33
C LEU A 97 -2.60 -9.11 5.37
N PHE A 98 -1.87 -8.00 5.30
CA PHE A 98 -0.41 -7.99 5.40
C PHE A 98 0.09 -8.37 6.81
N ALA A 99 -0.57 -7.94 7.88
CA ALA A 99 -0.16 -8.29 9.23
C ALA A 99 -0.35 -9.78 9.52
N ILE A 100 -1.48 -10.37 9.08
CA ILE A 100 -1.74 -11.80 9.21
C ILE A 100 -0.74 -12.59 8.35
N ALA A 101 -0.54 -12.20 7.10
CA ALA A 101 0.43 -12.84 6.22
C ALA A 101 1.86 -12.75 6.80
N GLY A 102 2.28 -11.56 7.28
CA GLY A 102 3.61 -11.31 7.82
C GLY A 102 3.96 -12.12 9.08
N ALA A 103 2.96 -12.70 9.75
CA ALA A 103 3.18 -13.66 10.83
C ALA A 103 3.59 -15.06 10.33
N HIS A 104 3.42 -15.35 9.03
CA HIS A 104 3.54 -16.70 8.46
C HIS A 104 4.42 -16.79 7.21
N ILE A 105 4.71 -15.67 6.55
CA ILE A 105 5.56 -15.62 5.36
C ILE A 105 6.66 -14.56 5.51
N ASN A 106 7.73 -14.72 4.74
CA ASN A 106 8.88 -13.83 4.73
C ASN A 106 8.51 -12.42 4.23
N SER A 107 9.22 -11.41 4.74
CA SER A 107 9.03 -10.01 4.33
C SER A 107 9.36 -9.79 2.84
N SER A 108 10.39 -10.48 2.33
CA SER A 108 10.77 -10.47 0.92
C SER A 108 9.65 -10.97 0.01
N LEU A 109 9.00 -12.08 0.36
CA LEU A 109 7.88 -12.65 -0.38
C LEU A 109 6.66 -11.71 -0.37
N SER A 110 6.33 -11.13 0.80
CA SER A 110 5.25 -10.14 0.94
C SER A 110 5.49 -8.93 0.03
N GLY A 111 6.71 -8.42 -0.01
CA GLY A 111 7.11 -7.32 -0.88
C GLY A 111 7.03 -7.66 -2.36
N ALA A 112 7.48 -8.87 -2.74
CA ALA A 112 7.41 -9.35 -4.11
C ALA A 112 5.97 -9.47 -4.62
N LEU A 113 5.08 -10.09 -3.82
CA LEU A 113 3.67 -10.24 -4.16
C LEU A 113 2.93 -8.89 -4.19
N ASN A 114 3.35 -7.92 -3.38
CA ASN A 114 2.78 -6.56 -3.41
C ASN A 114 2.95 -5.88 -4.78
N SER A 115 3.93 -6.30 -5.58
CA SER A 115 4.14 -5.79 -6.95
C SER A 115 2.99 -6.11 -7.91
N LEU A 116 2.06 -6.98 -7.55
CA LEU A 116 0.84 -7.27 -8.32
C LEU A 116 -0.19 -6.13 -8.29
N SER A 117 -0.02 -5.13 -7.40
CA SER A 117 -0.99 -4.04 -7.26
C SER A 117 -1.33 -3.30 -8.57
N PRO A 118 -0.38 -2.91 -9.44
CA PRO A 118 -0.71 -2.29 -10.73
C PRO A 118 -1.48 -3.22 -11.66
N LEU A 119 -1.20 -4.51 -11.61
CA LEU A 119 -1.88 -5.52 -12.40
C LEU A 119 -3.37 -5.58 -12.05
N PHE A 120 -3.68 -5.70 -10.74
CA PHE A 120 -5.07 -5.67 -10.28
C PHE A 120 -5.73 -4.31 -10.49
N THR A 121 -4.97 -3.20 -10.44
CA THR A 121 -5.49 -1.87 -10.77
C THR A 121 -6.03 -1.83 -12.21
N LEU A 122 -5.29 -2.37 -13.16
CA LEU A 122 -5.73 -2.43 -14.56
C LEU A 122 -6.87 -3.41 -14.76
N LEU A 123 -6.78 -4.61 -14.20
CA LEU A 123 -7.82 -5.63 -14.32
C LEU A 123 -9.16 -5.13 -13.77
N ILE A 124 -9.17 -4.56 -12.57
CA ILE A 124 -10.37 -4.01 -11.94
C ILE A 124 -10.86 -2.79 -12.71
N GLY A 125 -9.95 -1.93 -13.18
CA GLY A 125 -10.27 -0.79 -14.03
C GLY A 125 -11.02 -1.19 -15.30
N ALA A 126 -10.58 -2.28 -15.94
CA ALA A 126 -11.23 -2.81 -17.12
C ALA A 126 -12.60 -3.43 -16.82
N LEU A 127 -12.69 -4.27 -15.79
CA LEU A 127 -13.90 -5.02 -15.48
C LEU A 127 -15.04 -4.16 -14.90
N PHE A 128 -14.71 -3.19 -14.03
CA PHE A 128 -15.72 -2.45 -13.26
C PHE A 128 -15.79 -0.96 -13.58
N PHE A 129 -14.76 -0.39 -14.20
CA PHE A 129 -14.69 1.05 -14.48
C PHE A 129 -14.67 1.39 -15.98
N GLY A 130 -14.75 0.37 -16.85
CA GLY A 130 -14.83 0.55 -18.31
C GLY A 130 -13.53 1.04 -18.95
N ASN A 131 -12.39 0.88 -18.28
CA ASN A 131 -11.09 1.23 -18.84
C ASN A 131 -10.71 0.24 -19.94
N ARG A 132 -10.23 0.75 -21.08
CA ARG A 132 -9.73 -0.12 -22.17
C ARG A 132 -8.32 -0.60 -21.81
N VAL A 133 -8.08 -1.91 -21.95
CA VAL A 133 -6.76 -2.53 -21.76
C VAL A 133 -6.18 -2.89 -23.13
N PRO A 134 -5.10 -2.26 -23.57
CA PRO A 134 -4.41 -2.64 -24.80
C PRO A 134 -3.84 -4.07 -24.74
N THR A 135 -3.73 -4.75 -25.86
CA THR A 135 -3.24 -6.16 -25.96
C THR A 135 -1.90 -6.36 -25.24
N ARG A 136 -1.00 -5.39 -25.33
CA ARG A 136 0.30 -5.43 -24.66
C ARG A 136 0.17 -5.48 -23.14
N GLN A 137 -0.76 -4.70 -22.57
CA GLN A 137 -1.05 -4.72 -21.13
C GLN A 137 -1.64 -6.08 -20.73
N THR A 138 -2.45 -6.69 -21.58
CA THR A 138 -2.99 -8.05 -21.37
C THR A 138 -1.86 -9.07 -21.23
N VAL A 139 -0.86 -9.04 -22.11
CA VAL A 139 0.33 -9.91 -22.00
C VAL A 139 1.07 -9.66 -20.68
N GLY A 140 1.26 -8.40 -20.31
CA GLY A 140 1.87 -8.04 -19.01
C GLY A 140 1.08 -8.59 -17.80
N ILE A 141 -0.25 -8.53 -17.86
CA ILE A 141 -1.15 -9.10 -16.87
C ILE A 141 -0.93 -10.62 -16.74
N LEU A 142 -0.93 -11.35 -17.84
CA LEU A 142 -0.75 -12.80 -17.84
C LEU A 142 0.62 -13.21 -17.29
N LEU A 143 1.69 -12.51 -17.67
CA LEU A 143 3.03 -12.74 -17.13
C LEU A 143 3.10 -12.44 -15.63
N GLY A 144 2.53 -11.34 -15.17
CA GLY A 144 2.48 -11.00 -13.75
C GLY A 144 1.72 -12.05 -12.93
N LEU A 145 0.60 -12.55 -13.43
CA LEU A 145 -0.13 -13.66 -12.81
C LEU A 145 0.69 -14.95 -12.77
N ALA A 146 1.39 -15.31 -13.85
CA ALA A 146 2.26 -16.48 -13.88
C ALA A 146 3.39 -16.37 -12.82
N GLY A 147 4.05 -15.21 -12.73
CA GLY A 147 5.05 -14.93 -11.70
C GLY A 147 4.49 -15.02 -10.27
N SER A 148 3.26 -14.53 -10.04
CA SER A 148 2.61 -14.64 -8.73
C SER A 148 2.27 -16.08 -8.36
N ILE A 149 1.84 -16.89 -9.32
CA ILE A 149 1.60 -18.31 -9.13
C ILE A 149 2.89 -19.00 -8.67
N LEU A 150 4.02 -18.75 -9.35
CA LEU A 150 5.33 -19.26 -8.91
C LEU A 150 5.65 -18.86 -7.46
N LEU A 151 5.45 -17.59 -7.11
CA LEU A 151 5.71 -17.10 -5.76
C LEU A 151 4.80 -17.73 -4.70
N VAL A 152 3.52 -17.93 -4.99
CA VAL A 152 2.55 -18.52 -4.06
C VAL A 152 2.84 -20.01 -3.83
N PHE A 153 3.10 -20.76 -4.91
CA PHE A 153 3.25 -22.21 -4.82
C PHE A 153 4.64 -22.68 -4.35
N PHE A 154 5.68 -21.84 -4.49
CA PHE A 154 7.07 -22.19 -4.09
C PHE A 154 7.63 -21.26 -3.00
N SER A 155 6.75 -20.68 -2.20
CA SER A 155 7.11 -19.59 -1.29
C SER A 155 7.84 -19.99 -0.02
N ALA A 156 7.58 -21.19 0.50
CA ALA A 156 8.02 -21.55 1.85
C ALA A 156 9.32 -22.37 1.91
N THR A 157 9.49 -23.30 1.00
CA THR A 157 10.60 -24.30 1.04
C THR A 157 11.34 -24.42 -0.29
N GLY A 158 10.93 -23.72 -1.33
CA GLY A 158 11.38 -23.94 -2.71
C GLY A 158 10.71 -25.16 -3.37
N GLU A 159 9.96 -25.96 -2.61
CA GLU A 159 9.18 -27.09 -3.10
C GLU A 159 7.75 -26.66 -3.39
N PHE A 160 7.03 -27.44 -4.21
CA PHE A 160 5.64 -27.18 -4.53
C PHE A 160 4.76 -27.35 -3.28
N SER A 161 4.29 -26.24 -2.76
CA SER A 161 3.35 -26.21 -1.63
C SER A 161 2.46 -24.99 -1.72
N VAL A 162 1.17 -25.11 -1.37
CA VAL A 162 0.25 -23.99 -1.35
C VAL A 162 0.42 -23.22 -0.04
N ASN A 163 0.92 -21.99 -0.12
CA ASN A 163 0.95 -21.12 1.04
C ASN A 163 -0.29 -20.22 1.07
N ALA A 164 -1.30 -20.63 1.85
CA ALA A 164 -2.56 -19.89 1.98
C ALA A 164 -2.37 -18.44 2.47
N TYR A 165 -1.34 -18.17 3.26
CA TYR A 165 -1.05 -16.81 3.74
C TYR A 165 -0.51 -15.88 2.64
N ALA A 166 0.16 -16.43 1.62
CA ALA A 166 0.53 -15.65 0.44
C ALA A 166 -0.69 -15.15 -0.33
N LEU A 167 -1.81 -15.89 -0.33
CA LEU A 167 -3.07 -15.45 -0.93
C LEU A 167 -3.67 -14.22 -0.23
N LEU A 168 -3.39 -14.02 1.06
CA LEU A 168 -3.81 -12.80 1.77
C LEU A 168 -3.12 -11.56 1.19
N VAL A 169 -1.84 -11.68 0.82
CA VAL A 169 -1.11 -10.59 0.15
C VAL A 169 -1.68 -10.31 -1.23
N VAL A 170 -2.01 -11.36 -2.00
CA VAL A 170 -2.72 -11.20 -3.28
C VAL A 170 -4.05 -10.48 -3.07
N GLY A 171 -4.84 -10.89 -2.07
CA GLY A 171 -6.09 -10.20 -1.68
C GLY A 171 -5.89 -8.72 -1.34
N ALA A 172 -4.78 -8.38 -0.64
CA ALA A 172 -4.44 -6.99 -0.35
C ALA A 172 -4.15 -6.20 -1.65
N THR A 173 -3.48 -6.80 -2.63
CA THR A 173 -3.21 -6.13 -3.93
C THR A 173 -4.48 -5.95 -4.77
N VAL A 174 -5.45 -6.85 -4.66
CA VAL A 174 -6.81 -6.66 -5.21
C VAL A 174 -7.46 -5.43 -4.56
N CYS A 175 -7.40 -5.32 -3.23
CA CYS A 175 -7.92 -4.15 -2.51
C CYS A 175 -7.24 -2.85 -2.99
N TYR A 176 -5.93 -2.84 -3.22
CA TYR A 176 -5.23 -1.68 -3.79
C TYR A 176 -5.68 -1.35 -5.22
N GLY A 177 -5.98 -2.37 -6.03
CA GLY A 177 -6.56 -2.18 -7.35
C GLY A 177 -7.93 -1.49 -7.30
N ILE A 178 -8.81 -1.92 -6.39
CA ILE A 178 -10.11 -1.26 -6.15
C ILE A 178 -9.88 0.18 -5.66
N ASN A 179 -9.03 0.35 -4.67
CA ASN A 179 -8.70 1.65 -4.07
C ASN A 179 -8.26 2.68 -5.11
N THR A 180 -7.29 2.34 -5.95
CA THR A 180 -6.74 3.24 -6.97
C THR A 180 -7.81 3.71 -7.94
N ASN A 181 -8.70 2.81 -8.37
CA ASN A 181 -9.82 3.14 -9.26
C ASN A 181 -10.87 4.02 -8.54
N LEU A 182 -11.17 3.77 -7.26
CA LEU A 182 -12.07 4.62 -6.46
C LEU A 182 -11.51 6.04 -6.30
N ILE A 183 -10.22 6.19 -5.98
CA ILE A 183 -9.56 7.49 -5.89
C ILE A 183 -9.70 8.25 -7.22
N GLY A 184 -9.33 7.59 -8.31
CA GLY A 184 -9.36 8.19 -9.65
C GLY A 184 -10.75 8.65 -10.08
N ARG A 185 -11.81 7.94 -9.68
CA ARG A 185 -13.18 8.25 -10.08
C ARG A 185 -13.90 9.24 -9.17
N TYR A 186 -13.72 9.12 -7.84
CA TYR A 186 -14.61 9.81 -6.89
C TYR A 186 -13.94 10.90 -6.07
N ILE A 187 -12.65 10.81 -5.72
CA ILE A 187 -12.01 11.75 -4.80
C ILE A 187 -10.79 12.50 -5.36
N ARG A 188 -10.40 12.25 -6.61
CA ARG A 188 -9.21 12.89 -7.23
C ARG A 188 -9.23 14.42 -7.22
N HIS A 189 -10.43 15.03 -7.15
CA HIS A 189 -10.63 16.47 -7.13
C HIS A 189 -10.39 17.09 -5.74
N MET A 190 -10.34 16.29 -4.69
CA MET A 190 -10.07 16.77 -3.34
C MET A 190 -8.56 17.04 -3.16
N PRO A 191 -8.18 18.11 -2.41
CA PRO A 191 -6.77 18.30 -2.04
C PRO A 191 -6.21 17.07 -1.31
N ALA A 192 -4.97 16.67 -1.67
CA ALA A 192 -4.35 15.43 -1.16
C ALA A 192 -4.34 15.32 0.36
N LEU A 193 -3.93 16.41 1.05
CA LEU A 193 -3.89 16.42 2.52
C LEU A 193 -5.29 16.32 3.13
N VAL A 194 -6.31 16.97 2.52
CA VAL A 194 -7.69 16.91 3.01
C VAL A 194 -8.24 15.50 2.87
N SER A 195 -8.16 14.91 1.67
CA SER A 195 -8.69 13.56 1.44
C SER A 195 -7.98 12.53 2.33
N THR A 196 -6.63 12.58 2.43
CA THR A 196 -5.87 11.63 3.25
C THR A 196 -6.20 11.77 4.74
N ALA A 197 -6.24 12.99 5.28
CA ALA A 197 -6.57 13.20 6.69
C ALA A 197 -7.97 12.65 7.04
N TRP A 198 -8.97 12.90 6.20
CA TRP A 198 -10.33 12.42 6.44
C TRP A 198 -10.52 10.92 6.17
N ILE A 199 -9.76 10.32 5.25
CA ILE A 199 -9.68 8.87 5.10
C ILE A 199 -9.24 8.26 6.43
N PHE A 200 -8.12 8.74 7.00
CA PHE A 200 -7.61 8.22 8.27
C PHE A 200 -8.51 8.55 9.46
N PHE A 201 -9.32 9.61 9.41
CA PHE A 201 -10.36 9.85 10.41
C PHE A 201 -11.36 8.69 10.48
N PHE A 202 -11.97 8.34 9.35
CA PHE A 202 -13.00 7.29 9.32
C PHE A 202 -12.47 5.93 9.73
N ILE A 203 -11.35 5.50 9.12
CA ILE A 203 -10.79 4.18 9.44
C ILE A 203 -10.06 4.16 10.79
N GLY A 204 -9.56 5.29 11.25
CA GLY A 204 -8.89 5.44 12.55
C GLY A 204 -9.85 5.23 13.72
N LEU A 205 -11.11 5.69 13.61
CA LEU A 205 -12.15 5.42 14.59
C LEU A 205 -12.49 3.93 14.65
N ILE A 206 -12.55 3.25 13.49
CA ILE A 206 -12.73 1.80 13.44
C ILE A 206 -11.56 1.07 14.10
N ALA A 207 -10.32 1.49 13.78
CA ALA A 207 -9.11 0.94 14.36
C ALA A 207 -9.04 1.15 15.88
N LEU A 208 -9.39 2.34 16.36
CA LEU A 208 -9.49 2.63 17.80
C LEU A 208 -10.50 1.70 18.47
N GLY A 209 -11.70 1.56 17.89
CA GLY A 209 -12.72 0.64 18.39
C GLY A 209 -12.20 -0.80 18.51
N ALA A 210 -11.47 -1.29 17.49
CA ALA A 210 -10.85 -2.62 17.53
C ALA A 210 -9.77 -2.73 18.63
N LEU A 211 -8.95 -1.69 18.86
CA LEU A 211 -7.88 -1.71 19.87
C LEU A 211 -8.41 -1.65 21.32
N LEU A 212 -9.57 -1.02 21.55
CA LEU A 212 -10.16 -0.91 22.89
C LEU A 212 -10.51 -2.28 23.50
N PHE A 213 -10.75 -3.29 22.66
CA PHE A 213 -11.07 -4.65 23.09
C PHE A 213 -9.85 -5.58 23.10
N THR A 214 -8.62 -5.02 23.13
CA THR A 214 -7.37 -5.78 23.15
C THR A 214 -6.47 -5.33 24.28
N ASP A 215 -5.44 -6.14 24.59
CA ASP A 215 -4.42 -5.84 25.58
C ASP A 215 -3.25 -4.97 25.02
N VAL A 216 -3.45 -4.33 23.86
CA VAL A 216 -2.40 -3.53 23.20
C VAL A 216 -1.82 -2.45 24.11
N TRP A 217 -2.67 -1.82 24.92
CA TRP A 217 -2.26 -0.73 25.83
C TRP A 217 -1.32 -1.24 26.92
N ALA A 218 -1.63 -2.41 27.50
CA ALA A 218 -0.78 -3.05 28.49
C ALA A 218 0.56 -3.54 27.88
N ARG A 219 0.55 -3.98 26.62
CA ARG A 219 1.78 -4.37 25.90
C ARG A 219 2.63 -3.16 25.54
N ALA A 220 2.01 -2.05 25.12
CA ALA A 220 2.70 -0.85 24.66
C ALA A 220 3.52 -0.14 25.76
N VAL A 221 3.13 -0.28 27.03
CA VAL A 221 3.86 0.35 28.14
C VAL A 221 4.99 -0.51 28.70
N ARG A 222 5.17 -1.74 28.21
CA ARG A 222 6.24 -2.64 28.67
C ARG A 222 7.56 -2.27 28.01
N PRO A 223 8.64 -2.02 28.79
CA PRO A 223 9.95 -1.61 28.24
C PRO A 223 10.54 -2.60 27.24
N GLU A 224 10.32 -3.92 27.44
CA GLU A 224 10.77 -4.97 26.53
C GLU A 224 10.16 -4.87 25.13
N ASN A 225 9.02 -4.19 24.97
CA ASN A 225 8.30 -4.02 23.71
C ASN A 225 8.66 -2.72 22.98
N ASN A 226 9.55 -1.89 23.50
CA ASN A 226 9.86 -0.57 22.94
C ASN A 226 10.30 -0.62 21.47
N LEU A 227 11.10 -1.60 21.08
CA LEU A 227 11.54 -1.75 19.67
C LEU A 227 10.38 -2.13 18.75
N ALA A 228 9.50 -3.03 19.20
CA ALA A 228 8.31 -3.40 18.44
C ALA A 228 7.31 -2.25 18.35
N LEU A 229 7.16 -1.47 19.42
CA LEU A 229 6.33 -0.26 19.44
C LEU A 229 6.90 0.82 18.50
N LEU A 230 8.22 1.02 18.49
CA LEU A 230 8.87 1.94 17.57
C LEU A 230 8.67 1.53 16.11
N ALA A 231 8.79 0.22 15.82
CA ALA A 231 8.51 -0.32 14.49
C ALA A 231 7.05 -0.05 14.09
N LEU A 232 6.10 -0.29 14.99
CA LEU A 232 4.68 -0.02 14.78
C LEU A 232 4.39 1.47 14.58
N ALA A 233 5.01 2.34 15.36
CA ALA A 233 4.87 3.79 15.23
C ALA A 233 5.43 4.30 13.91
N THR A 234 6.61 3.83 13.51
CA THR A 234 7.21 4.14 12.21
C THR A 234 6.32 3.68 11.06
N LEU A 235 5.79 2.46 11.15
CA LEU A 235 4.87 1.90 10.17
C LEU A 235 3.58 2.73 10.05
N GLY A 236 3.02 3.19 11.18
CA GLY A 236 1.81 4.01 11.21
C GLY A 236 2.05 5.42 10.70
N VAL A 237 2.96 6.16 11.32
CA VAL A 237 3.17 7.59 11.05
C VAL A 237 3.85 7.79 9.69
N LEU A 238 4.99 7.15 9.47
CA LEU A 238 5.73 7.31 8.22
C LEU A 238 5.10 6.48 7.11
N GLY A 239 4.94 5.18 7.30
CA GLY A 239 4.46 4.25 6.27
C GLY A 239 3.04 4.54 5.81
N SER A 240 2.11 4.77 6.74
CA SER A 240 0.70 5.02 6.40
C SER A 240 0.39 6.52 6.31
N GLY A 241 0.81 7.33 7.28
CA GLY A 241 0.49 8.76 7.31
C GLY A 241 1.23 9.57 6.25
N LEU A 242 2.53 9.77 6.43
CA LEU A 242 3.32 10.70 5.62
C LEU A 242 3.45 10.23 4.15
N MET A 243 3.70 8.94 3.94
CA MET A 243 3.85 8.42 2.56
C MET A 243 2.57 8.53 1.75
N SER A 244 1.39 8.47 2.36
CA SER A 244 0.11 8.69 1.66
C SER A 244 -0.03 10.13 1.15
N ILE A 245 0.46 11.12 1.91
CA ILE A 245 0.51 12.52 1.45
C ILE A 245 1.47 12.63 0.25
N LEU A 246 2.67 12.04 0.38
CA LEU A 246 3.68 12.07 -0.69
C LEU A 246 3.14 11.40 -1.96
N PHE A 247 2.49 10.25 -1.86
CA PHE A 247 1.89 9.55 -2.98
C PHE A 247 0.89 10.45 -3.73
N ASN A 248 -0.07 11.01 -2.99
CA ASN A 248 -1.05 11.92 -3.58
C ASN A 248 -0.36 13.15 -4.21
N ARG A 249 0.71 13.65 -3.60
CA ARG A 249 1.49 14.77 -4.15
C ARG A 249 2.21 14.39 -5.44
N VAL A 250 2.78 13.19 -5.53
CA VAL A 250 3.40 12.69 -6.77
C VAL A 250 2.38 12.52 -7.89
N VAL A 251 1.18 12.02 -7.56
CA VAL A 251 0.06 11.95 -8.53
C VAL A 251 -0.26 13.33 -9.11
N GLN A 252 -0.24 14.38 -8.28
CA GLN A 252 -0.51 15.76 -8.71
C GLN A 252 0.65 16.38 -9.51
N LEU A 253 1.91 16.11 -9.12
CA LEU A 253 3.12 16.68 -9.75
C LEU A 253 3.49 16.00 -11.07
N ALA A 254 3.16 14.73 -11.22
CA ALA A 254 3.52 13.95 -12.39
C ALA A 254 2.29 13.24 -13.01
N SER A 255 1.95 12.05 -12.52
CA SER A 255 0.78 11.31 -12.97
C SER A 255 0.48 10.13 -12.02
N PRO A 256 -0.75 9.58 -12.03
CA PRO A 256 -1.07 8.34 -11.32
C PRO A 256 -0.16 7.17 -11.73
N LEU A 257 0.13 7.06 -13.03
CA LEU A 257 1.01 6.00 -13.56
C LEU A 257 2.44 6.14 -13.05
N PHE A 258 2.98 7.36 -12.99
CA PHE A 258 4.30 7.60 -12.42
C PHE A 258 4.33 7.31 -10.92
N ALA A 259 3.32 7.73 -10.15
CA ALA A 259 3.22 7.42 -8.73
C ALA A 259 3.15 5.88 -8.50
N ALA A 260 2.37 5.16 -9.31
CA ALA A 260 2.27 3.70 -9.25
C ALA A 260 3.61 3.00 -9.54
N SER A 261 4.55 3.64 -10.24
CA SER A 261 5.86 3.04 -10.53
C SER A 261 6.72 2.81 -9.27
N VAL A 262 6.37 3.39 -8.13
CA VAL A 262 6.98 3.05 -6.83
C VAL A 262 6.93 1.55 -6.55
N THR A 263 5.91 0.85 -7.01
CA THR A 263 5.72 -0.59 -6.81
C THR A 263 6.82 -1.45 -7.45
N TYR A 264 7.60 -0.93 -8.41
CA TYR A 264 8.77 -1.61 -8.97
C TYR A 264 9.97 -1.59 -8.02
N LEU A 265 10.10 -0.56 -7.21
CA LEU A 265 11.22 -0.39 -6.29
C LEU A 265 10.96 -1.06 -4.93
N ILE A 266 9.70 -1.16 -4.52
CA ILE A 266 9.29 -1.77 -3.25
C ILE A 266 9.86 -3.19 -3.08
N PRO A 267 9.75 -4.14 -4.05
CA PRO A 267 10.29 -5.49 -3.90
C PRO A 267 11.81 -5.53 -3.72
N ILE A 268 12.52 -4.60 -4.35
CA ILE A 268 13.99 -4.50 -4.22
C ILE A 268 14.35 -4.17 -2.77
N VAL A 269 13.69 -3.19 -2.18
CA VAL A 269 13.92 -2.79 -0.78
C VAL A 269 13.49 -3.91 0.19
N ALA A 270 12.33 -4.54 -0.07
CA ALA A 270 11.85 -5.66 0.75
C ALA A 270 12.82 -6.86 0.71
N LEU A 271 13.37 -7.16 -0.47
CA LEU A 271 14.37 -8.22 -0.65
C LEU A 271 15.67 -7.91 0.12
N LEU A 272 16.15 -6.65 0.03
CA LEU A 272 17.35 -6.23 0.78
C LEU A 272 17.14 -6.40 2.29
N TRP A 273 15.98 -5.98 2.81
CA TRP A 273 15.65 -6.19 4.21
C TRP A 273 15.56 -7.67 4.59
N GLY A 274 14.97 -8.52 3.73
CA GLY A 274 14.91 -9.95 3.96
C GLY A 274 16.30 -10.59 4.06
N ILE A 275 17.21 -10.24 3.13
CA ILE A 275 18.61 -10.71 3.17
C ILE A 275 19.31 -10.25 4.46
N LEU A 276 19.16 -8.99 4.84
CA LEU A 276 19.75 -8.44 6.07
C LEU A 276 19.17 -9.08 7.35
N ASP A 277 17.92 -9.54 7.30
CA ASP A 277 17.25 -10.23 8.40
C ASP A 277 17.52 -11.75 8.41
N GLY A 278 18.35 -12.25 7.50
CA GLY A 278 18.71 -13.67 7.41
C GLY A 278 17.61 -14.57 6.83
N GLU A 279 16.65 -14.02 6.08
CA GLU A 279 15.62 -14.80 5.41
C GLU A 279 16.23 -15.68 4.32
N GLN A 280 15.83 -16.96 4.29
CA GLN A 280 16.20 -17.85 3.18
C GLN A 280 15.33 -17.54 1.96
N ILE A 281 15.98 -17.21 0.85
CA ILE A 281 15.32 -16.87 -0.41
C ILE A 281 15.76 -17.89 -1.46
N TYR A 282 14.82 -18.64 -1.99
CA TYR A 282 15.07 -19.70 -2.95
C TYR A 282 15.14 -19.18 -4.39
N ALA A 283 15.90 -19.86 -5.25
CA ALA A 283 16.10 -19.48 -6.66
C ALA A 283 14.75 -19.30 -7.41
N VAL A 284 13.76 -20.16 -7.12
CA VAL A 284 12.42 -20.07 -7.72
C VAL A 284 11.69 -18.78 -7.33
N GLN A 285 11.96 -18.24 -6.15
CA GLN A 285 11.38 -16.96 -5.72
C GLN A 285 12.00 -15.78 -6.49
N TYR A 286 13.31 -15.80 -6.75
CA TYR A 286 13.96 -14.83 -7.64
C TYR A 286 13.38 -14.89 -9.05
N ALA A 287 13.17 -16.10 -9.60
CA ALA A 287 12.53 -16.28 -10.90
C ALA A 287 11.11 -15.74 -10.93
N GLY A 288 10.28 -16.07 -9.92
CA GLY A 288 8.91 -15.57 -9.79
C GLY A 288 8.86 -14.04 -9.69
N MET A 289 9.75 -13.42 -8.89
CA MET A 289 9.89 -11.97 -8.79
C MET A 289 10.26 -11.33 -10.14
N ALA A 290 11.23 -11.90 -10.85
CA ALA A 290 11.64 -11.39 -12.16
C ALA A 290 10.51 -11.45 -13.18
N VAL A 291 9.73 -12.54 -13.21
CA VAL A 291 8.55 -12.69 -14.09
C VAL A 291 7.46 -11.68 -13.71
N CYS A 292 7.17 -11.48 -12.41
CA CYS A 292 6.25 -10.45 -11.94
C CYS A 292 6.68 -9.05 -12.41
N LEU A 293 7.94 -8.67 -12.16
CA LEU A 293 8.48 -7.36 -12.55
C LEU A 293 8.44 -7.15 -14.07
N LEU A 294 8.75 -8.18 -14.86
CA LEU A 294 8.64 -8.14 -16.32
C LEU A 294 7.18 -7.92 -16.76
N GLY A 295 6.23 -8.65 -16.17
CA GLY A 295 4.80 -8.48 -16.42
C GLY A 295 4.35 -7.05 -16.15
N ILE A 296 4.74 -6.49 -14.99
CA ILE A 296 4.43 -5.12 -14.60
C ILE A 296 5.10 -4.11 -15.54
N TYR A 297 6.36 -4.32 -15.93
CA TYR A 297 7.05 -3.47 -16.90
C TYR A 297 6.30 -3.41 -18.24
N LEU A 298 5.89 -4.56 -18.79
CA LEU A 298 5.12 -4.63 -20.02
C LEU A 298 3.75 -3.94 -19.90
N THR A 299 3.12 -4.06 -18.74
CA THR A 299 1.83 -3.43 -18.43
C THR A 299 1.90 -1.91 -18.44
N ASN A 300 3.03 -1.33 -17.99
CA ASN A 300 3.19 0.13 -17.88
C ASN A 300 3.93 0.80 -19.05
N LYS A 301 4.49 0.02 -19.95
CA LYS A 301 5.11 0.57 -21.17
C LYS A 301 4.01 0.86 -22.19
N SER A 302 3.52 2.10 -22.22
CA SER A 302 2.62 2.67 -23.23
C SER A 302 3.30 2.78 -24.59
#